data_e67a4c823ecbd1b071a2411a19939a8f
#
_entry.id   e67a4c823ecbd1b071a2411a19939a8f
#
_cell.length_a   1.000
_cell.length_b   1.000
_cell.length_c   1.000
_cell.angle_alpha   90.00
_cell.angle_beta   90.00
_cell.angle_gamma   90.00
#
_symmetry.space_group_name_H-M   'P 1'
#
loop_
_entity.id
_entity.type
_entity.pdbx_description
1 polymer ?
#
loop_
_entity_poly.entity_id
_entity_poly.type
_entity_poly.pdbx_seq_one_letter_code
_entity_poly.pdbx_strand_id
1 'polypeptide(L)'
;GNDRVAFEMLKKLYKVDGVIGSNVSKLNQMQHMGLETIFRISLIDSHSVDMALRSLKGVNFTALELRPYYHAVEFLPIFQKEFSGKFFAGGFINSEEKVKVCREAGFDGIMTSTRKLWGVKQ
;
A
#
# COMPACT_ATOMS: atom_id res chain seq x y z
N GLY A 1 15.04 -0.52 -3.15
CA GLY A 1 14.10 0.07 -3.64
C GLY A 1 14.08 1.50 -3.37
N ASN A 2 13.83 2.09 -4.39
CA ASN A 2 13.72 3.47 -4.32
C ASN A 2 12.35 3.93 -4.29
N ASP A 3 11.45 3.08 -3.92
CA ASP A 3 10.09 3.48 -3.83
C ASP A 3 9.97 4.31 -2.60
N ARG A 4 10.26 5.57 -2.76
CA ARG A 4 10.07 6.47 -1.68
C ARG A 4 8.64 6.84 -1.58
N VAL A 5 8.33 7.28 -0.45
CA VAL A 5 6.98 7.61 -0.15
C VAL A 5 6.74 9.06 -0.47
N ALA A 6 5.68 9.32 -1.20
CA ALA A 6 5.32 10.67 -1.54
C ALA A 6 4.49 11.34 -0.45
N PHE A 7 4.02 10.58 0.51
CA PHE A 7 3.16 11.10 1.56
C PHE A 7 3.83 11.05 2.91
N GLU A 8 3.46 12.00 3.75
CA GLU A 8 4.04 12.10 5.07
C GLU A 8 3.87 10.85 5.92
N MET A 9 2.73 10.22 5.80
CA MET A 9 2.44 9.04 6.60
C MET A 9 3.47 7.95 6.36
N LEU A 10 3.79 7.71 5.11
CA LEU A 10 4.72 6.64 4.77
C LEU A 10 6.15 7.02 5.16
N LYS A 11 6.50 8.31 5.09
CA LYS A 11 7.79 8.76 5.57
C LYS A 11 7.98 8.41 7.03
N LYS A 12 6.92 8.52 7.80
CA LYS A 12 7.01 8.15 9.22
C LYS A 12 7.25 6.67 9.39
N LEU A 13 6.62 5.86 8.55
CA LEU A 13 6.82 4.42 8.62
C LEU A 13 8.25 4.02 8.32
N TYR A 14 8.92 4.77 7.44
CA TYR A 14 10.31 4.47 7.14
C TYR A 14 11.23 4.75 8.31
N LYS A 15 10.82 5.58 9.25
CA LYS A 15 11.66 5.91 10.38
C LYS A 15 11.57 4.91 11.50
N VAL A 16 10.67 3.95 11.38
CA VAL A 16 10.57 2.86 12.33
C VAL A 16 10.97 1.58 11.63
N ASP A 17 11.24 0.55 12.40
CA ASP A 17 11.62 -0.74 11.83
C ASP A 17 10.42 -1.36 11.16
N GLY A 18 10.35 -1.22 9.84
CA GLY A 18 9.23 -1.73 9.09
C GLY A 18 9.65 -2.56 7.90
N VAL A 19 8.74 -3.37 7.41
CA VAL A 19 9.00 -4.23 6.25
C VAL A 19 7.83 -4.19 5.29
N ILE A 20 8.15 -4.33 4.01
CA ILE A 20 7.17 -4.41 2.94
C ILE A 20 7.37 -5.75 2.26
N GLY A 21 6.29 -6.47 2.07
CA GLY A 21 6.40 -7.77 1.40
C GLY A 21 5.08 -8.28 0.90
N SER A 22 5.15 -9.39 0.16
CA SER A 22 3.98 -10.01 -0.43
C SER A 22 3.64 -11.37 0.20
N ASN A 23 4.41 -11.81 1.16
CA ASN A 23 4.20 -13.09 1.81
C ASN A 23 3.53 -12.88 3.15
N VAL A 24 2.26 -13.26 3.24
CA VAL A 24 1.46 -13.03 4.45
C VAL A 24 2.08 -13.69 5.66
N SER A 25 2.52 -14.94 5.51
CA SER A 25 3.03 -15.69 6.65
C SER A 25 4.29 -15.04 7.22
N LYS A 26 5.21 -14.65 6.34
CA LYS A 26 6.43 -14.00 6.81
C LYS A 26 6.17 -12.65 7.42
N LEU A 27 5.27 -11.86 6.80
CA LEU A 27 4.93 -10.55 7.35
C LEU A 27 4.27 -10.70 8.71
N ASN A 28 3.42 -11.69 8.86
CA ASN A 28 2.74 -11.90 10.12
C ASN A 28 3.74 -12.25 11.22
N GLN A 29 4.76 -13.04 10.90
CA GLN A 29 5.82 -13.34 11.86
C GLN A 29 6.55 -12.07 12.27
N MET A 30 6.87 -11.21 11.29
CA MET A 30 7.57 -9.98 11.58
C MET A 30 6.75 -9.03 12.42
N GLN A 31 5.45 -9.01 12.17
CA GLN A 31 4.56 -8.19 12.97
C GLN A 31 4.54 -8.67 14.43
N HIS A 32 4.54 -9.97 14.63
CA HIS A 32 4.58 -10.52 16.00
C HIS A 32 5.89 -10.19 16.69
N MET A 33 6.93 -9.87 15.92
CA MET A 33 8.20 -9.43 16.47
C MET A 33 8.22 -7.93 16.75
N GLY A 34 7.12 -7.24 16.51
CA GLY A 34 7.02 -5.83 16.81
C GLY A 34 7.34 -4.90 15.66
N LEU A 35 7.49 -5.43 14.44
CA LEU A 35 7.80 -4.59 13.29
C LEU A 35 6.52 -4.07 12.65
N GLU A 36 6.61 -2.87 12.08
CA GLU A 36 5.54 -2.36 11.24
C GLU A 36 5.56 -3.10 9.92
N THR A 37 4.39 -3.42 9.39
CA THR A 37 4.31 -4.26 8.20
C THR A 37 3.40 -3.63 7.16
N ILE A 38 3.84 -3.69 5.90
CA ILE A 38 3.03 -3.24 4.77
C ILE A 38 2.91 -4.43 3.83
N PHE A 39 1.68 -4.88 3.63
CA PHE A 39 1.43 -6.03 2.77
C PHE A 39 1.16 -5.55 1.35
N ARG A 40 2.00 -5.99 0.43
CA ARG A 40 1.91 -5.60 -0.98
C ARG A 40 1.02 -6.59 -1.72
N ILE A 41 -0.03 -6.08 -2.33
CA ILE A 41 -1.03 -6.88 -3.04
C ILE A 41 -1.08 -6.47 -4.50
N SER A 42 -0.89 -7.44 -5.40
CA SER A 42 -1.01 -7.21 -6.84
C SER A 42 -2.40 -7.62 -7.29
N LEU A 43 -3.15 -6.66 -7.82
CA LEU A 43 -4.54 -6.86 -8.22
C LEU A 43 -4.58 -7.11 -9.74
N ILE A 44 -4.55 -8.37 -10.14
CA ILE A 44 -4.50 -8.74 -11.54
C ILE A 44 -5.91 -8.96 -12.10
N ASP A 45 -6.75 -9.62 -11.32
CA ASP A 45 -8.11 -9.96 -11.73
C ASP A 45 -8.96 -10.16 -10.48
N SER A 46 -10.23 -10.52 -10.68
CA SER A 46 -11.14 -10.70 -9.55
C SER A 46 -10.70 -11.82 -8.63
N HIS A 47 -10.03 -12.84 -9.18
CA HIS A 47 -9.54 -13.94 -8.37
C HIS A 47 -8.45 -13.46 -7.41
N SER A 48 -7.53 -12.61 -7.89
CA SER A 48 -6.48 -12.09 -7.03
C SER A 48 -7.05 -11.18 -5.94
N VAL A 49 -8.12 -10.45 -6.23
CA VAL A 49 -8.80 -9.65 -5.22
C VAL A 49 -9.38 -10.55 -4.13
N ASP A 50 -10.09 -11.61 -4.54
CA ASP A 50 -10.68 -12.53 -3.56
C ASP A 50 -9.62 -13.20 -2.71
N MET A 51 -8.53 -13.63 -3.31
CA MET A 51 -7.45 -14.27 -2.57
C MET A 51 -6.86 -13.32 -1.56
N ALA A 52 -6.65 -12.07 -1.98
CA ALA A 52 -6.09 -11.07 -1.07
C ALA A 52 -7.01 -10.83 0.12
N LEU A 53 -8.30 -10.69 -0.15
CA LEU A 53 -9.25 -10.46 0.93
C LEU A 53 -9.25 -11.59 1.93
N ARG A 54 -9.18 -12.83 1.45
CA ARG A 54 -9.12 -13.99 2.35
C ARG A 54 -7.86 -13.99 3.19
N SER A 55 -6.76 -13.54 2.62
CA SER A 55 -5.49 -13.57 3.33
C SER A 55 -5.41 -12.55 4.45
N LEU A 56 -6.35 -11.60 4.50
CA LEU A 56 -6.36 -10.57 5.53
C LEU A 56 -7.03 -11.00 6.81
N LYS A 57 -7.66 -12.17 6.83
CA LYS A 57 -8.34 -12.62 8.03
C LYS A 57 -7.33 -12.96 9.10
N GLY A 58 -7.54 -12.38 10.27
CA GLY A 58 -6.69 -12.69 11.41
C GLY A 58 -5.34 -12.01 11.43
N VAL A 59 -5.07 -11.09 10.52
CA VAL A 59 -3.79 -10.37 10.52
C VAL A 59 -4.04 -8.90 10.78
N ASN A 60 -3.03 -8.23 11.35
CA ASN A 60 -3.13 -6.83 11.73
C ASN A 60 -1.95 -6.05 11.18
N PHE A 61 -1.77 -6.09 9.87
CA PHE A 61 -0.69 -5.34 9.25
C PHE A 61 -0.90 -3.84 9.45
N THR A 62 0.19 -3.08 9.42
CA THR A 62 0.12 -1.64 9.54
C THR A 62 -0.61 -1.04 8.35
N ALA A 63 -0.34 -1.55 7.16
CA ALA A 63 -0.90 -0.99 5.94
C ALA A 63 -0.96 -2.04 4.85
N LEU A 64 -1.76 -1.73 3.84
CA LEU A 64 -1.76 -2.47 2.58
C LEU A 64 -1.27 -1.56 1.49
N GLU A 65 -0.50 -2.12 0.56
CA GLU A 65 -0.15 -1.43 -0.66
C GLU A 65 -0.84 -2.15 -1.80
N LEU A 66 -1.77 -1.48 -2.47
CA LEU A 66 -2.52 -2.06 -3.58
C LEU A 66 -1.94 -1.58 -4.90
N ARG A 67 -1.71 -2.50 -5.82
CA ARG A 67 -1.12 -2.16 -7.11
C ARG A 67 -1.68 -3.05 -8.21
N PRO A 68 -1.66 -2.61 -9.47
CA PRO A 68 -1.27 -1.27 -9.90
C PRO A 68 -2.34 -0.24 -9.54
N TYR A 69 -1.96 1.04 -9.59
CA TYR A 69 -2.80 2.09 -9.02
C TYR A 69 -4.22 2.12 -9.63
N TYR A 70 -4.35 1.86 -10.92
CA TYR A 70 -5.66 1.96 -11.55
C TYR A 70 -6.62 0.85 -11.09
N HIS A 71 -6.10 -0.31 -10.74
CA HIS A 71 -6.93 -1.34 -10.10
C HIS A 71 -7.13 -1.01 -8.62
N ALA A 72 -6.10 -0.46 -8.00
CA ALA A 72 -6.18 -0.10 -6.59
C ALA A 72 -7.30 0.91 -6.34
N VAL A 73 -7.42 1.90 -7.21
CA VAL A 73 -8.48 2.90 -7.10
C VAL A 73 -9.85 2.23 -7.21
N GLU A 74 -9.98 1.31 -8.16
CA GLU A 74 -11.25 0.64 -8.39
C GLU A 74 -11.69 -0.21 -7.21
N PHE A 75 -10.76 -0.94 -6.62
CA PHE A 75 -11.10 -1.91 -5.57
C PHE A 75 -10.90 -1.41 -4.15
N LEU A 76 -10.42 -0.19 -3.98
CA LEU A 76 -10.18 0.35 -2.64
C LEU A 76 -11.40 0.23 -1.72
N PRO A 77 -12.63 0.56 -2.18
CA PRO A 77 -13.77 0.48 -1.25
C PRO A 77 -14.00 -0.91 -0.68
N ILE A 78 -13.72 -1.94 -1.47
CA ILE A 78 -13.91 -3.31 -0.99
C ILE A 78 -12.90 -3.62 0.10
N PHE A 79 -11.65 -3.22 -0.10
CA PHE A 79 -10.62 -3.47 0.91
C PHE A 79 -10.86 -2.64 2.16
N GLN A 80 -11.41 -1.45 2.02
CA GLN A 80 -11.69 -0.60 3.18
C GLN A 80 -12.71 -1.22 4.12
N LYS A 81 -13.57 -2.09 3.61
CA LYS A 81 -14.55 -2.78 4.44
C LYS A 81 -13.91 -3.90 5.25
N GLU A 82 -12.79 -4.45 4.76
CA GLU A 82 -12.21 -5.64 5.35
C GLU A 82 -10.93 -5.38 6.12
N PHE A 83 -10.37 -4.18 6.01
CA PHE A 83 -9.09 -3.88 6.63
C PHE A 83 -9.13 -2.44 7.17
N SER A 84 -8.73 -2.28 8.43
CA SER A 84 -8.86 -0.99 9.10
C SER A 84 -7.55 -0.21 9.18
N GLY A 85 -6.45 -0.73 8.64
CA GLY A 85 -5.18 -0.02 8.65
C GLY A 85 -5.09 1.00 7.53
N LYS A 86 -3.87 1.39 7.21
CA LYS A 86 -3.63 2.39 6.18
C LYS A 86 -3.60 1.77 4.79
N PHE A 87 -3.87 2.58 3.78
CA PHE A 87 -3.90 2.12 2.39
C PHE A 87 -2.97 2.97 1.53
N PHE A 88 -2.07 2.30 0.83
CA PHE A 88 -1.16 2.95 -0.09
C PHE A 88 -1.36 2.39 -1.48
N ALA A 89 -1.22 3.24 -2.49
CA ALA A 89 -1.32 2.82 -3.88
C ALA A 89 0.08 2.76 -4.48
N GLY A 90 0.31 1.79 -5.35
CA GLY A 90 1.59 1.64 -6.01
C GLY A 90 1.44 1.16 -7.44
N GLY A 91 2.57 1.07 -8.17
CA GLY A 91 2.58 0.54 -9.52
C GLY A 91 2.13 1.55 -10.56
N PHE A 92 3.06 1.96 -11.42
CA PHE A 92 2.78 2.84 -12.56
C PHE A 92 2.31 4.24 -12.19
N ILE A 93 2.63 4.72 -11.01
CA ILE A 93 2.32 6.08 -10.61
C ILE A 93 3.51 6.95 -10.99
N ASN A 94 3.43 7.56 -12.15
CA ASN A 94 4.55 8.28 -12.73
C ASN A 94 4.20 9.71 -13.17
N SER A 95 3.14 10.28 -12.63
CA SER A 95 2.76 11.66 -12.94
C SER A 95 2.01 12.25 -11.77
N GLU A 96 1.97 13.58 -11.73
CA GLU A 96 1.21 14.27 -10.68
C GLU A 96 -0.28 13.98 -10.78
N GLU A 97 -0.75 13.79 -12.00
CA GLU A 97 -2.15 13.51 -12.20
C GLU A 97 -2.55 12.18 -11.59
N LYS A 98 -1.69 11.17 -11.74
CA LYS A 98 -1.96 9.86 -11.15
C LYS A 98 -1.89 9.92 -9.63
N VAL A 99 -0.98 10.72 -9.09
CA VAL A 99 -0.93 10.93 -7.64
C VAL A 99 -2.24 11.54 -7.16
N LYS A 100 -2.75 12.52 -7.90
CA LYS A 100 -3.99 13.18 -7.53
C LYS A 100 -5.16 12.21 -7.55
N VAL A 101 -5.21 11.36 -8.57
CA VAL A 101 -6.27 10.34 -8.67
C VAL A 101 -6.27 9.46 -7.44
N CYS A 102 -5.11 9.01 -7.01
CA CYS A 102 -5.01 8.15 -5.83
C CYS A 102 -5.42 8.89 -4.55
N ARG A 103 -4.98 10.14 -4.43
CA ARG A 103 -5.33 10.92 -3.26
C ARG A 103 -6.83 11.13 -3.17
N GLU A 104 -7.45 11.48 -4.30
CA GLU A 104 -8.89 11.72 -4.30
C GLU A 104 -9.70 10.47 -4.10
N ALA A 105 -9.15 9.31 -4.45
CA ALA A 105 -9.81 8.05 -4.20
C ALA A 105 -9.83 7.67 -2.72
N GLY A 106 -8.94 8.27 -1.93
CA GLY A 106 -8.94 8.01 -0.50
C GLY A 106 -7.72 7.27 0.03
N PHE A 107 -6.68 7.12 -0.79
CA PHE A 107 -5.45 6.50 -0.29
C PHE A 107 -4.74 7.42 0.68
N ASP A 108 -4.11 6.83 1.67
CA ASP A 108 -3.34 7.57 2.67
C ASP A 108 -1.97 7.97 2.15
N GLY A 109 -1.48 7.29 1.14
CA GLY A 109 -0.20 7.61 0.54
C GLY A 109 0.01 6.83 -0.74
N ILE A 110 1.17 7.07 -1.39
CA ILE A 110 1.54 6.33 -2.59
C ILE A 110 2.99 5.89 -2.49
N MET A 111 3.33 4.86 -3.26
CA MET A 111 4.69 4.39 -3.39
C MET A 111 5.06 4.49 -4.86
N THR A 112 6.17 5.15 -5.14
CA THR A 112 6.60 5.34 -6.51
C THR A 112 8.12 5.41 -6.59
N SER A 113 8.66 4.95 -7.71
CA SER A 113 10.08 5.07 -7.98
C SER A 113 10.40 6.30 -8.82
N THR A 114 9.39 7.08 -9.20
CA THR A 114 9.61 8.27 -10.03
C THR A 114 10.06 9.42 -9.17
N ARG A 115 11.36 9.71 -9.22
CA ARG A 115 11.94 10.69 -8.33
C ARG A 115 11.35 12.08 -8.43
N LYS A 116 10.99 12.52 -9.64
CA LYS A 116 10.48 13.86 -9.79
C LYS A 116 9.19 14.12 -9.02
N LEU A 117 8.50 13.08 -8.62
CA LEU A 117 7.30 13.26 -7.84
C LEU A 117 7.59 13.52 -6.36
N TRP A 118 8.83 13.30 -5.94
CA TRP A 118 9.16 13.51 -4.55
C TRP A 118 9.13 14.97 -4.16
N GLY A 119 9.22 15.87 -5.11
CA GLY A 119 9.14 17.30 -4.84
C GLY A 119 7.72 17.82 -4.82
N VAL A 120 6.73 16.99 -5.10
CA VAL A 120 5.35 17.39 -5.18
C VAL A 120 4.75 17.33 -3.80
N LYS A 121 4.36 18.46 -3.27
CA LYS A 121 3.72 18.52 -2.00
C LYS A 121 4.43 17.79 -0.94
N GLN A 122 5.64 18.01 -0.77
CA GLN A 122 6.40 17.40 0.30
C GLN A 122 6.03 17.94 1.66
#